data_685c194cc2691074ffabbfcfac345870
#
_entry.id   685c194cc2691074ffabbfcfac345870
#
_cell.length_a   1.000
_cell.length_b   1.000
_cell.length_c   1.000
_cell.angle_alpha   90.00
_cell.angle_beta   90.00
_cell.angle_gamma   90.00
#
_symmetry.space_group_name_H-M   'P 1'
#
loop_
_entity.id
_entity.type
_entity.pdbx_description
1 polymer ?
#
loop_
_entity_poly.entity_id
_entity_poly.type
_entity_poly.pdbx_seq_one_letter_code
_entity_poly.pdbx_strand_id
1 'polypeptide(L)'
;GSYKNEEDSTKPLVIDSPTGGGKLGLVTGTVSLNGMTADHDWQVDRLREAGDPQHQSDIDRAVAKAKAAREQGADVVAMAMHSVQEYIDYADSWQVSEAHELADTGAFDVIYGAGCHCAQPIENYNGTWIIYGLGNTVTVSAPASRIVNNQGVTARIQFAGRKGVAGAWRVSRIDWVPTANMRQGSY
;
A
#
# COMPACT_ATOMS: atom_id res chain seq x y z
N GLY A 1 -2.02 8.09 5.06
CA GLY A 1 -2.40 8.43 6.44
C GLY A 1 -3.45 9.51 6.51
N SER A 2 -3.95 9.73 7.72
CA SER A 2 -4.81 10.86 8.05
C SER A 2 -4.24 11.60 9.26
N TYR A 3 -4.37 12.94 9.30
CA TYR A 3 -3.63 13.79 10.22
C TYR A 3 -4.54 14.83 10.87
N LYS A 4 -4.21 15.21 12.11
CA LYS A 4 -4.95 16.23 12.88
C LYS A 4 -4.38 17.64 12.70
N ASN A 5 -3.14 17.73 12.25
CA ASN A 5 -2.45 18.99 11.97
C ASN A 5 -1.46 18.79 10.81
N GLU A 6 -1.04 19.90 10.19
CA GLU A 6 -0.18 19.89 9.02
C GLU A 6 1.24 19.38 9.35
N GLU A 7 1.77 19.70 10.51
CA GLU A 7 3.10 19.26 10.93
C GLU A 7 3.19 17.73 10.96
N ASP A 8 2.17 17.04 11.48
CA ASP A 8 2.16 15.58 11.52
C ASP A 8 2.05 14.95 10.13
N SER A 9 1.44 15.66 9.17
CA SER A 9 1.30 15.16 7.80
C SER A 9 2.63 15.02 7.05
N THR A 10 3.67 15.70 7.51
CA THR A 10 5.01 15.63 6.91
C THR A 10 5.89 14.54 7.54
N LYS A 11 5.50 14.02 8.71
CA LYS A 11 6.29 13.03 9.45
C LYS A 11 6.11 11.63 8.86
N PRO A 12 7.21 10.89 8.64
CA PRO A 12 7.11 9.50 8.23
C PRO A 12 6.68 8.61 9.42
N LEU A 13 6.02 7.51 9.11
CA LEU A 13 5.79 6.44 10.08
C LEU A 13 6.93 5.42 9.96
N VAL A 14 7.73 5.29 11.02
CA VAL A 14 8.81 4.30 11.11
C VAL A 14 8.54 3.35 12.27
N ILE A 15 8.55 2.07 11.99
CA ILE A 15 8.20 0.98 12.92
C ILE A 15 9.43 0.10 13.14
N ASP A 16 9.82 -0.09 14.38
CA ASP A 16 10.87 -1.02 14.72
C ASP A 16 10.42 -2.48 14.58
N SER A 17 11.26 -3.33 14.01
CA SER A 17 11.01 -4.77 14.03
C SER A 17 10.99 -5.28 15.47
N PRO A 18 10.00 -6.05 15.90
CA PRO A 18 9.92 -6.59 17.24
C PRO A 18 11.08 -7.55 17.57
N THR A 19 11.77 -8.05 16.55
CA THR A 19 12.94 -8.93 16.70
C THR A 19 14.27 -8.16 16.63
N GLY A 20 14.23 -6.83 16.51
CA GLY A 20 15.43 -6.00 16.40
C GLY A 20 16.18 -6.11 15.07
N GLY A 21 15.58 -6.76 14.06
CA GLY A 21 16.22 -7.04 12.77
C GLY A 21 16.38 -5.81 11.88
N GLY A 22 15.46 -4.85 11.95
CA GLY A 22 15.48 -3.65 11.11
C GLY A 22 14.29 -2.74 11.38
N LYS A 23 14.15 -1.67 10.60
CA LYS A 23 13.06 -0.70 10.70
C LYS A 23 12.29 -0.63 9.38
N LEU A 24 10.97 -0.55 9.49
CA LEU A 24 10.05 -0.38 8.37
C LEU A 24 9.53 1.05 8.33
N GLY A 25 9.74 1.76 7.23
CA GLY A 25 9.02 2.96 6.88
C GLY A 25 7.72 2.59 6.18
N LEU A 26 6.61 3.21 6.57
CA LEU A 26 5.31 3.01 5.93
C LEU A 26 4.78 4.33 5.41
N VAL A 27 4.56 4.38 4.11
CA VAL A 27 3.90 5.48 3.41
C VAL A 27 2.54 4.99 2.91
N THR A 28 1.54 5.84 2.92
CA THR A 28 0.19 5.48 2.50
C THR A 28 -0.36 6.53 1.53
N GLY A 29 -1.29 6.15 0.69
CA GLY A 29 -1.99 7.08 -0.17
C GLY A 29 -3.32 6.53 -0.65
N THR A 30 -4.29 7.41 -0.88
CA THR A 30 -5.60 7.04 -1.40
C THR A 30 -6.00 7.91 -2.58
N VAL A 31 -6.57 7.29 -3.59
CA VAL A 31 -7.12 8.00 -4.74
C VAL A 31 -8.43 8.71 -4.37
N SER A 32 -9.29 8.03 -3.63
CA SER A 32 -10.63 8.51 -3.33
C SER A 32 -10.84 8.69 -1.82
N LEU A 33 -11.67 9.67 -1.48
CA LEU A 33 -12.23 9.84 -0.15
C LEU A 33 -13.65 9.30 -0.05
N ASN A 34 -14.07 8.48 -1.01
CA ASN A 34 -15.39 7.86 -1.05
C ASN A 34 -16.55 8.86 -0.94
N GLY A 35 -16.45 9.94 -1.70
CA GLY A 35 -17.44 11.03 -1.72
C GLY A 35 -17.34 12.02 -0.56
N MET A 36 -16.43 11.81 0.38
CA MET A 36 -16.13 12.78 1.43
C MET A 36 -15.12 13.82 0.95
N THR A 37 -15.07 14.96 1.64
CA THR A 37 -14.10 16.02 1.41
C THR A 37 -13.19 16.17 2.63
N ALA A 38 -11.97 16.62 2.40
CA ALA A 38 -11.07 17.09 3.44
C ALA A 38 -11.02 18.62 3.40
N ASP A 39 -11.03 19.27 4.55
CA ASP A 39 -10.97 20.74 4.63
C ASP A 39 -9.61 21.27 4.16
N HIS A 40 -8.56 20.47 4.32
CA HIS A 40 -7.20 20.78 3.92
C HIS A 40 -6.54 19.58 3.24
N ASP A 41 -5.74 19.84 2.22
CA ASP A 41 -5.07 18.81 1.43
C ASP A 41 -4.05 17.97 2.23
N TRP A 42 -3.52 18.52 3.32
CA TRP A 42 -2.62 17.80 4.22
C TRP A 42 -3.32 16.78 5.13
N GLN A 43 -4.65 16.84 5.28
CA GLN A 43 -5.38 15.97 6.21
C GLN A 43 -5.34 14.49 5.83
N VAL A 44 -5.19 14.20 4.54
CA VAL A 44 -5.15 12.82 4.04
C VAL A 44 -4.07 12.70 2.95
N ASP A 45 -3.26 11.66 3.05
CA ASP A 45 -2.33 11.33 1.96
C ASP A 45 -3.10 10.91 0.72
N ARG A 46 -3.00 11.71 -0.32
CA ARG A 46 -3.66 11.49 -1.61
C ARG A 46 -2.69 10.84 -2.61
N LEU A 47 -3.29 10.10 -3.54
CA LEU A 47 -2.68 9.62 -4.78
C LEU A 47 -3.69 9.85 -5.90
N ARG A 48 -3.84 11.09 -6.34
CA ARG A 48 -4.79 11.42 -7.40
C ARG A 48 -4.36 10.82 -8.73
N GLU A 49 -5.35 10.49 -9.57
CA GLU A 49 -5.11 9.86 -10.86
C GLU A 49 -4.27 10.73 -11.80
N ALA A 50 -3.52 10.09 -12.69
CA ALA A 50 -2.82 10.77 -13.77
C ALA A 50 -3.79 11.65 -14.57
N GLY A 51 -3.44 12.92 -14.74
CA GLY A 51 -4.30 13.95 -15.35
C GLY A 51 -4.94 14.90 -14.33
N ASP A 52 -5.00 14.58 -13.05
CA ASP A 52 -5.28 15.56 -11.99
C ASP A 52 -4.10 16.53 -11.86
N PRO A 53 -4.33 17.86 -11.80
CA PRO A 53 -3.25 18.84 -11.66
C PRO A 53 -2.35 18.63 -10.44
N GLN A 54 -2.82 17.93 -9.42
CA GLN A 54 -2.08 17.66 -8.19
C GLN A 54 -1.44 16.27 -8.15
N HIS A 55 -1.60 15.45 -9.18
CA HIS A 55 -1.04 14.11 -9.25
C HIS A 55 0.46 14.08 -8.94
N GLN A 56 1.26 14.87 -9.64
CA GLN A 56 2.71 14.92 -9.41
C GLN A 56 3.06 15.36 -7.98
N SER A 57 2.31 16.31 -7.42
CA SER A 57 2.50 16.73 -6.03
C SER A 57 2.20 15.62 -5.02
N ASP A 58 1.25 14.75 -5.31
CA ASP A 58 0.94 13.60 -4.46
C ASP A 58 2.07 12.55 -4.50
N ILE A 59 2.61 12.25 -5.69
CA ILE A 59 3.80 11.41 -5.88
C ILE A 59 5.01 12.00 -5.13
N ASP A 60 5.29 13.29 -5.32
CA ASP A 60 6.42 13.96 -4.69
C ASP A 60 6.32 13.92 -3.15
N ARG A 61 5.12 14.07 -2.59
CA ARG A 61 4.88 13.94 -1.14
C ARG A 61 5.13 12.51 -0.65
N ALA A 62 4.66 11.51 -1.37
CA ALA A 62 4.91 10.12 -1.03
C ALA A 62 6.41 9.79 -1.03
N VAL A 63 7.14 10.24 -2.05
CA VAL A 63 8.59 10.10 -2.16
C VAL A 63 9.32 10.86 -1.05
N ALA A 64 8.89 12.08 -0.71
CA ALA A 64 9.49 12.85 0.37
C ALA A 64 9.35 12.13 1.73
N LYS A 65 8.18 11.54 2.01
CA LYS A 65 7.96 10.73 3.21
C LYS A 65 8.82 9.47 3.23
N ALA A 66 8.97 8.80 2.09
CA ALA A 66 9.85 7.64 1.98
C ALA A 66 11.31 8.01 2.27
N LYS A 67 11.80 9.12 1.73
CA LYS A 67 13.15 9.66 2.02
C LYS A 67 13.31 10.01 3.49
N ALA A 68 12.34 10.72 4.07
CA ALA A 68 12.36 11.07 5.49
C ALA A 68 12.34 9.84 6.39
N ALA A 69 11.64 8.76 6.01
CA ALA A 69 11.68 7.49 6.72
C ALA A 69 13.08 6.86 6.68
N ARG A 70 13.74 6.90 5.52
CA ARG A 70 15.14 6.43 5.38
C ARG A 70 16.10 7.25 6.26
N GLU A 71 15.95 8.56 6.31
CA GLU A 71 16.75 9.44 7.17
C GLU A 71 16.55 9.13 8.66
N GLN A 72 15.36 8.67 9.05
CA GLN A 72 15.07 8.18 10.41
C GLN A 72 15.51 6.72 10.63
N GLY A 73 16.22 6.14 9.68
CA GLY A 73 16.84 4.82 9.77
C GLY A 73 15.94 3.66 9.33
N ALA A 74 14.90 3.92 8.54
CA ALA A 74 14.14 2.82 7.93
C ALA A 74 15.04 2.03 6.96
N ASP A 75 15.13 0.74 7.21
CA ASP A 75 15.89 -0.21 6.38
C ASP A 75 15.10 -0.63 5.14
N VAL A 76 13.77 -0.58 5.24
CA VAL A 76 12.81 -0.92 4.21
C VAL A 76 11.71 0.14 4.20
N VAL A 77 11.21 0.52 3.03
CA VAL A 77 10.04 1.40 2.91
C VAL A 77 8.96 0.71 2.07
N ALA A 78 7.77 0.60 2.66
CA ALA A 78 6.59 0.07 2.00
C ALA A 78 5.61 1.20 1.66
N MET A 79 4.96 1.08 0.50
CA MET A 79 3.85 1.93 0.09
C MET A 79 2.53 1.17 0.18
N ALA A 80 1.55 1.71 0.89
CA ALA A 80 0.18 1.22 0.90
C ALA A 80 -0.69 2.10 0.00
N MET A 81 -1.18 1.54 -1.09
CA MET A 81 -1.95 2.22 -2.11
C MET A 81 -3.42 1.79 -2.06
N HIS A 82 -4.33 2.73 -1.83
CA HIS A 82 -5.77 2.45 -1.87
C HIS A 82 -6.33 2.85 -3.23
N SER A 83 -6.69 1.85 -4.04
CA SER A 83 -7.31 2.03 -5.36
C SER A 83 -8.83 2.19 -5.26
N VAL A 84 -9.47 2.59 -6.36
CA VAL A 84 -10.92 2.86 -6.40
C VAL A 84 -11.72 1.90 -7.28
N GLN A 85 -11.06 1.13 -8.16
CA GLN A 85 -11.78 0.19 -9.01
C GLN A 85 -12.15 -1.05 -8.19
N GLU A 86 -13.42 -1.09 -7.78
CA GLU A 86 -13.93 -2.15 -6.92
C GLU A 86 -14.37 -3.38 -7.73
N TYR A 87 -14.29 -4.53 -7.08
CA TYR A 87 -14.91 -5.78 -7.51
C TYR A 87 -14.34 -6.39 -8.78
N ILE A 88 -13.08 -6.13 -9.08
CA ILE A 88 -12.33 -6.77 -10.15
C ILE A 88 -11.14 -7.56 -9.58
N ASP A 89 -10.85 -8.72 -10.16
CA ASP A 89 -9.79 -9.64 -9.72
C ASP A 89 -8.47 -9.50 -10.51
N TYR A 90 -8.37 -8.45 -11.29
CA TYR A 90 -7.16 -8.01 -12.00
C TYR A 90 -6.86 -6.55 -11.66
N ALA A 91 -5.62 -6.14 -11.78
CA ALA A 91 -5.24 -4.75 -11.67
C ALA A 91 -5.64 -4.01 -12.96
N ASP A 92 -6.40 -2.93 -12.84
CA ASP A 92 -6.73 -2.10 -13.99
C ASP A 92 -5.53 -1.28 -14.47
N SER A 93 -5.62 -0.69 -15.65
CA SER A 93 -4.52 0.03 -16.27
C SER A 93 -4.05 1.24 -15.46
N TRP A 94 -4.98 1.90 -14.75
CA TRP A 94 -4.62 3.02 -13.89
C TRP A 94 -3.83 2.52 -12.67
N GLN A 95 -4.31 1.51 -11.99
CA GLN A 95 -3.66 0.91 -10.83
C GLN A 95 -2.24 0.41 -11.16
N VAL A 96 -2.09 -0.21 -12.34
CA VAL A 96 -0.78 -0.65 -12.84
C VAL A 96 0.13 0.55 -13.10
N SER A 97 -0.36 1.57 -13.81
CA SER A 97 0.42 2.76 -14.13
C SER A 97 0.90 3.49 -12.89
N GLU A 98 0.02 3.69 -11.91
CA GLU A 98 0.33 4.36 -10.64
C GLU A 98 1.38 3.59 -9.83
N ALA A 99 1.21 2.27 -9.73
CA ALA A 99 2.16 1.42 -9.02
C ALA A 99 3.53 1.39 -9.69
N HIS A 100 3.58 1.37 -11.02
CA HIS A 100 4.82 1.44 -11.79
C HIS A 100 5.51 2.80 -11.64
N GLU A 101 4.76 3.91 -11.68
CA GLU A 101 5.31 5.25 -11.46
C GLU A 101 5.92 5.37 -10.07
N LEU A 102 5.24 4.91 -9.02
CA LEU A 102 5.77 4.86 -7.67
C LEU A 102 7.04 3.98 -7.59
N ALA A 103 7.04 2.82 -8.23
CA ALA A 103 8.19 1.92 -8.25
C ALA A 103 9.41 2.53 -8.97
N ASP A 104 9.18 3.21 -10.09
CA ASP A 104 10.23 3.87 -10.89
C ASP A 104 10.92 5.03 -10.14
N THR A 105 10.29 5.57 -9.09
CA THR A 105 10.94 6.54 -8.19
C THR A 105 12.11 5.94 -7.42
N GLY A 106 12.16 4.61 -7.27
CA GLY A 106 13.15 3.90 -6.47
C GLY A 106 13.03 4.16 -4.95
N ALA A 107 11.96 4.81 -4.50
CA ALA A 107 11.77 5.16 -3.09
C ALA A 107 11.21 3.99 -2.24
N PHE A 108 10.58 3.01 -2.88
CA PHE A 108 9.84 1.94 -2.24
C PHE A 108 10.41 0.57 -2.55
N ASP A 109 10.52 -0.30 -1.53
CA ASP A 109 10.95 -1.69 -1.70
C ASP A 109 9.79 -2.64 -2.01
N VAL A 110 8.59 -2.24 -1.59
CA VAL A 110 7.35 -2.98 -1.84
C VAL A 110 6.16 -2.02 -1.89
N ILE A 111 5.22 -2.30 -2.78
CA ILE A 111 3.95 -1.60 -2.90
C ILE A 111 2.85 -2.63 -2.68
N TYR A 112 1.84 -2.32 -1.86
CA TYR A 112 0.69 -3.19 -1.70
C TYR A 112 -0.62 -2.39 -1.79
N GLY A 113 -1.58 -2.97 -2.46
CA GLY A 113 -2.85 -2.33 -2.78
C GLY A 113 -4.01 -2.85 -1.93
N ALA A 114 -4.99 -1.98 -1.77
CA ALA A 114 -6.28 -2.25 -1.16
C ALA A 114 -7.38 -1.46 -1.89
N GLY A 115 -8.65 -1.74 -1.57
CA GLY A 115 -9.81 -1.01 -2.12
C GLY A 115 -10.56 -1.76 -3.21
N CYS A 116 -9.92 -2.66 -3.95
CA CYS A 116 -10.55 -3.46 -5.00
C CYS A 116 -11.52 -4.54 -4.49
N HIS A 117 -11.48 -4.87 -3.19
CA HIS A 117 -12.29 -5.92 -2.56
C HIS A 117 -12.09 -7.33 -3.15
N CYS A 118 -11.07 -7.55 -3.95
CA CYS A 118 -10.69 -8.82 -4.54
C CYS A 118 -9.19 -9.07 -4.34
N ALA A 119 -8.79 -10.33 -4.27
CA ALA A 119 -7.37 -10.67 -4.42
C ALA A 119 -6.96 -10.44 -5.88
N GLN A 120 -5.85 -9.74 -6.08
CA GLN A 120 -5.32 -9.39 -7.40
C GLN A 120 -3.88 -9.92 -7.55
N PRO A 121 -3.31 -9.91 -8.76
CA PRO A 121 -1.96 -10.42 -9.02
C PRO A 121 -0.86 -9.80 -8.17
N ILE A 122 0.26 -10.50 -8.11
CA ILE A 122 1.53 -10.03 -7.54
C ILE A 122 2.54 -9.95 -8.69
N GLU A 123 3.24 -8.83 -8.77
CA GLU A 123 4.21 -8.56 -9.82
C GLU A 123 5.57 -8.20 -9.21
N ASN A 124 6.65 -8.51 -9.92
CA ASN A 124 7.97 -7.92 -9.67
C ASN A 124 8.30 -7.00 -10.83
N TYR A 125 8.16 -5.70 -10.60
CA TYR A 125 8.43 -4.66 -11.58
C TYR A 125 9.73 -3.94 -11.24
N ASN A 126 10.74 -4.04 -12.11
CA ASN A 126 12.06 -3.41 -11.93
C ASN A 126 12.71 -3.65 -10.55
N GLY A 127 12.42 -4.80 -9.92
CA GLY A 127 12.94 -5.15 -8.59
C GLY A 127 12.05 -4.74 -7.42
N THR A 128 11.02 -3.92 -7.65
CA THR A 128 9.99 -3.60 -6.66
C THR A 128 8.86 -4.62 -6.74
N TRP A 129 8.51 -5.22 -5.60
CA TRP A 129 7.37 -6.11 -5.53
C TRP A 129 6.08 -5.33 -5.35
N ILE A 130 5.09 -5.62 -6.19
CA ILE A 130 3.77 -4.99 -6.19
C ILE A 130 2.72 -6.06 -5.94
N ILE A 131 1.94 -5.90 -4.87
CA ILE A 131 0.79 -6.73 -4.54
C ILE A 131 -0.44 -5.86 -4.79
N TYR A 132 -1.10 -6.04 -5.92
CA TYR A 132 -2.13 -5.11 -6.38
C TYR A 132 -3.38 -5.08 -5.50
N GLY A 133 -3.80 -6.21 -4.96
CA GLY A 133 -4.97 -6.28 -4.07
C GLY A 133 -4.92 -7.48 -3.14
N LEU A 134 -5.22 -7.23 -1.87
CA LEU A 134 -5.27 -8.27 -0.84
C LEU A 134 -6.68 -8.84 -0.63
N GLY A 135 -7.71 -8.25 -1.24
CA GLY A 135 -9.10 -8.61 -1.03
C GLY A 135 -9.62 -8.23 0.36
N ASN A 136 -10.75 -8.79 0.73
CA ASN A 136 -11.38 -8.51 2.01
C ASN A 136 -10.85 -9.45 3.10
N THR A 137 -10.21 -8.89 4.11
CA THR A 137 -9.76 -9.67 5.28
C THR A 137 -10.96 -10.10 6.13
N VAL A 138 -11.86 -9.15 6.43
CA VAL A 138 -13.14 -9.39 7.12
C VAL A 138 -14.19 -8.49 6.51
N THR A 139 -15.33 -9.06 6.09
CA THR A 139 -16.45 -8.28 5.56
C THR A 139 -17.80 -8.91 5.92
N VAL A 140 -18.77 -8.07 6.20
CA VAL A 140 -20.18 -8.46 6.40
C VAL A 140 -21.06 -7.94 5.26
N SER A 141 -20.56 -7.00 4.47
CA SER A 141 -21.31 -6.31 3.41
C SER A 141 -21.08 -6.91 2.02
N ALA A 142 -20.08 -7.77 1.85
CA ALA A 142 -19.82 -8.40 0.54
C ALA A 142 -21.02 -9.28 0.14
N PRO A 143 -21.55 -9.12 -1.08
CA PRO A 143 -22.66 -9.95 -1.55
C PRO A 143 -22.29 -11.44 -1.55
N ALA A 144 -23.17 -12.27 -1.00
CA ALA A 144 -22.94 -13.72 -0.99
C ALA A 144 -22.85 -14.33 -2.39
N SER A 145 -23.48 -13.70 -3.39
CA SER A 145 -23.45 -14.10 -4.79
C SER A 145 -22.10 -13.84 -5.48
N ARG A 146 -21.23 -13.00 -4.90
CA ARG A 146 -19.90 -12.69 -5.43
C ARG A 146 -18.84 -13.34 -4.55
N ILE A 147 -18.54 -14.60 -4.82
CA ILE A 147 -17.57 -15.40 -4.05
C ILE A 147 -16.22 -14.69 -3.94
N VAL A 148 -15.74 -14.08 -5.02
CA VAL A 148 -14.45 -13.37 -5.06
C VAL A 148 -14.36 -12.22 -4.04
N ASN A 149 -15.46 -11.59 -3.67
CA ASN A 149 -15.49 -10.54 -2.65
C ASN A 149 -15.50 -11.08 -1.20
N ASN A 150 -15.71 -12.38 -1.03
CA ASN A 150 -15.60 -13.08 0.24
C ASN A 150 -14.25 -13.80 0.40
N GLN A 151 -13.35 -13.62 -0.57
CA GLN A 151 -12.00 -14.16 -0.56
C GLN A 151 -10.99 -13.04 -0.41
N GLY A 152 -9.89 -13.36 0.23
CA GLY A 152 -8.77 -12.44 0.41
C GLY A 152 -7.45 -13.20 0.48
N VAL A 153 -6.39 -12.46 0.65
CA VAL A 153 -5.02 -12.97 0.81
C VAL A 153 -4.37 -12.28 1.99
N THR A 154 -3.76 -13.06 2.86
CA THR A 154 -2.77 -12.53 3.80
C THR A 154 -1.39 -12.75 3.22
N ALA A 155 -0.67 -11.67 2.93
CA ALA A 155 0.70 -11.72 2.44
C ALA A 155 1.69 -11.55 3.60
N ARG A 156 2.71 -12.42 3.64
CA ARG A 156 3.88 -12.28 4.52
C ARG A 156 5.09 -11.96 3.68
N ILE A 157 5.62 -10.76 3.85
CA ILE A 157 6.78 -10.29 3.12
C ILE A 157 8.00 -10.38 4.02
N GLN A 158 9.00 -11.14 3.60
CA GLN A 158 10.28 -11.25 4.29
C GLN A 158 11.32 -10.37 3.61
N PHE A 159 12.02 -9.61 4.41
CA PHE A 159 13.16 -8.81 3.97
C PHE A 159 14.45 -9.42 4.49
N ALA A 160 15.48 -9.43 3.66
CA ALA A 160 16.83 -9.80 4.04
C ALA A 160 17.78 -8.68 3.66
N GLY A 161 18.70 -8.38 4.57
CA GLY A 161 19.66 -7.31 4.39
C GLY A 161 20.68 -7.23 5.51
N ARG A 162 21.49 -6.20 5.49
CA ARG A 162 22.49 -5.91 6.51
C ARG A 162 22.12 -4.61 7.21
N LYS A 163 21.85 -4.70 8.53
CA LYS A 163 21.52 -3.53 9.34
C LYS A 163 22.65 -2.48 9.27
N GLY A 164 22.27 -1.22 9.11
CA GLY A 164 23.21 -0.09 9.03
C GLY A 164 23.91 0.05 7.67
N VAL A 165 23.56 -0.75 6.68
CA VAL A 165 24.07 -0.63 5.31
C VAL A 165 22.93 -0.17 4.41
N ALA A 166 23.00 1.06 3.95
CA ALA A 166 21.97 1.63 3.05
C ALA A 166 21.83 0.80 1.76
N GLY A 167 20.57 0.53 1.35
CA GLY A 167 20.27 -0.22 0.13
C GLY A 167 20.60 -1.71 0.19
N ALA A 168 21.00 -2.25 1.37
CA ALA A 168 21.34 -3.67 1.49
C ALA A 168 20.11 -4.57 1.69
N TRP A 169 18.95 -4.00 2.00
CA TRP A 169 17.74 -4.75 2.24
C TRP A 169 16.94 -4.95 0.95
N ARG A 170 16.38 -6.14 0.81
CA ARG A 170 15.51 -6.50 -0.30
C ARG A 170 14.46 -7.50 0.14
N VAL A 171 13.36 -7.56 -0.59
CA VAL A 171 12.39 -8.65 -0.44
C VAL A 171 13.07 -9.96 -0.80
N SER A 172 13.16 -10.87 0.16
CA SER A 172 13.78 -12.20 -0.01
C SER A 172 12.75 -13.29 -0.30
N ARG A 173 11.52 -13.08 0.17
CA ARG A 173 10.42 -14.04 0.00
C ARG A 173 9.07 -13.35 0.21
N ILE A 174 8.09 -13.76 -0.58
CA ILE A 174 6.67 -13.46 -0.35
C ILE A 174 5.93 -14.77 -0.23
N ASP A 175 5.32 -15.00 0.93
CA ASP A 175 4.36 -16.09 1.16
C ASP A 175 2.96 -15.47 1.18
N TRP A 176 1.99 -16.20 0.70
CA TRP A 176 0.60 -15.79 0.77
C TRP A 176 -0.30 -16.94 1.20
N VAL A 177 -1.33 -16.61 1.96
CA VAL A 177 -2.33 -17.56 2.45
C VAL A 177 -3.70 -17.04 2.00
N PRO A 178 -4.47 -17.83 1.23
CA PRO A 178 -5.83 -17.45 0.90
C PRO A 178 -6.69 -17.46 2.16
N THR A 179 -7.59 -16.51 2.25
CA THR A 179 -8.57 -16.37 3.33
C THR A 179 -9.97 -16.32 2.75
N ALA A 180 -10.95 -16.73 3.54
CA ALA A 180 -12.35 -16.64 3.16
C ALA A 180 -13.20 -16.13 4.31
N ASN A 181 -14.11 -15.21 4.02
CA ASN A 181 -15.13 -14.74 4.95
C ASN A 181 -16.29 -15.74 4.98
N MET A 182 -16.50 -16.36 6.13
CA MET A 182 -17.59 -17.29 6.36
C MET A 182 -18.65 -16.63 7.26
N ARG A 183 -19.91 -16.65 6.83
CA ARG A 183 -21.03 -16.21 7.69
C ARG A 183 -21.41 -17.36 8.64
N GLN A 184 -21.36 -17.09 9.94
CA GLN A 184 -21.83 -18.05 10.94
C GLN A 184 -23.37 -18.05 10.97
N GLY A 185 -24.00 -19.20 10.83
CA GLY A 185 -25.44 -19.38 11.08
C GLY A 185 -26.38 -19.33 9.87
N SER A 186 -25.89 -19.51 8.66
CA SER A 186 -26.73 -19.74 7.46
C SER A 186 -26.35 -21.06 6.79
N TYR A 187 -26.87 -22.14 7.35
CA TYR A 187 -26.97 -23.43 6.67
C TYR A 187 -28.43 -23.73 6.40
#